data_e6f58b6f22cbba0c289bd166c6f285aa
#
_entry.id   e6f58b6f22cbba0c289bd166c6f285aa
#
_cell.length_a   1.000
_cell.length_b   1.000
_cell.length_c   1.000
_cell.angle_alpha   90.00
_cell.angle_beta   90.00
_cell.angle_gamma   90.00
#
_symmetry.space_group_name_H-M   'P 1'
#
loop_
_entity.id
_entity.type
_entity.pdbx_description
1 polymer ?
#
loop_
_entity_poly.entity_id
_entity_poly.type
_entity_poly.pdbx_seq_one_letter_code
_entity_poly.pdbx_strand_id
1 'polypeptide(L)'
;MLMLHGAGGGWRSFAPQVERYAWAGYRAVAWDMPGYGLSAPVEPYGVQGIARRCEQLIEALLPAQATACARSVTLIGHGLGGMVAQELVMRRPDLVSRLVLAGCVSGEGAGWALDAQEQLGRMGRSPSGADMQHMADTVVPAQVGPLALAEGVALARHCMAGLSPVTYRLALQAQADFDRTAALSNIHVPTLLLTGEHDRMAPWTSIERMARHIEGSRWVQLPGIGHLQHLEAPDAFDALVLEFLREPRTHHLH
;
A
#
# COMPACT_ATOMS: atom_id res chain seq x y z
N MET A 1 -2.74 -11.92 7.78
CA MET A 1 -2.61 -10.56 7.28
C MET A 1 -1.72 -10.58 6.05
N LEU A 2 -2.05 -9.84 5.01
CA LEU A 2 -1.23 -9.71 3.81
C LEU A 2 -0.90 -8.23 3.60
N MET A 3 0.38 -7.91 3.42
CA MET A 3 0.90 -6.55 3.25
C MET A 3 1.42 -6.34 1.84
N LEU A 4 0.98 -5.25 1.20
CA LEU A 4 1.29 -4.84 -0.16
C LEU A 4 2.05 -3.50 -0.14
N HIS A 5 3.27 -3.52 -0.62
CA HIS A 5 4.19 -2.36 -0.57
C HIS A 5 3.88 -1.28 -1.62
N GLY A 6 4.45 -0.09 -1.44
CA GLY A 6 4.42 1.00 -2.42
C GLY A 6 5.39 0.78 -3.60
N ALA A 7 5.35 1.67 -4.59
CA ALA A 7 6.18 1.57 -5.79
C ALA A 7 7.69 1.55 -5.49
N GLY A 8 8.14 2.33 -4.49
CA GLY A 8 9.55 2.38 -4.05
C GLY A 8 9.96 1.27 -3.07
N GLY A 9 9.06 0.33 -2.76
CA GLY A 9 9.25 -0.68 -1.71
C GLY A 9 9.61 -2.07 -2.23
N GLY A 10 9.26 -3.04 -1.43
CA GLY A 10 9.37 -4.48 -1.62
C GLY A 10 8.90 -5.13 -0.32
N TRP A 11 8.89 -6.44 -0.20
CA TRP A 11 8.48 -7.12 1.04
C TRP A 11 9.23 -6.61 2.28
N ARG A 12 10.50 -6.22 2.10
CA ARG A 12 11.36 -5.74 3.20
C ARG A 12 10.85 -4.44 3.82
N SER A 13 10.14 -3.61 3.07
CA SER A 13 9.55 -2.39 3.64
C SER A 13 8.52 -2.67 4.73
N PHE A 14 7.93 -3.87 4.75
CA PHE A 14 7.04 -4.34 5.80
C PHE A 14 7.68 -5.34 6.78
N ALA A 15 8.99 -5.56 6.72
CA ALA A 15 9.66 -6.51 7.62
C ALA A 15 9.41 -6.21 9.11
N PRO A 16 9.46 -4.94 9.58
CA PRO A 16 9.13 -4.63 10.97
C PRO A 16 7.70 -5.02 11.35
N GLN A 17 6.74 -4.78 10.45
CA GLN A 17 5.32 -5.12 10.65
C GLN A 17 5.08 -6.63 10.66
N VAL A 18 5.77 -7.39 9.80
CA VAL A 18 5.69 -8.86 9.81
C VAL A 18 6.08 -9.40 11.17
N GLU A 19 7.19 -8.96 11.71
CA GLU A 19 7.67 -9.36 13.04
C GLU A 19 6.68 -8.92 14.13
N ARG A 20 6.28 -7.67 14.14
CA ARG A 20 5.37 -7.11 15.14
C ARG A 20 4.02 -7.82 15.18
N TYR A 21 3.43 -8.10 14.00
CA TYR A 21 2.13 -8.77 13.94
C TYR A 21 2.23 -10.27 14.22
N ALA A 22 3.36 -10.91 13.92
CA ALA A 22 3.62 -12.28 14.33
C ALA A 22 3.68 -12.39 15.86
N TRP A 23 4.37 -11.47 16.54
CA TRP A 23 4.36 -11.37 18.01
C TRP A 23 2.97 -11.14 18.60
N ALA A 24 2.10 -10.44 17.89
CA ALA A 24 0.71 -10.24 18.27
C ALA A 24 -0.21 -11.45 17.98
N GLY A 25 0.36 -12.56 17.47
CA GLY A 25 -0.37 -13.82 17.23
C GLY A 25 -1.02 -13.92 15.84
N TYR A 26 -0.67 -13.03 14.91
CA TYR A 26 -1.19 -13.09 13.53
C TYR A 26 -0.22 -13.82 12.59
N ARG A 27 -0.78 -14.54 11.61
CA ARG A 27 0.00 -14.95 10.44
C ARG A 27 0.17 -13.74 9.53
N ALA A 28 1.36 -13.14 9.55
CA ALA A 28 1.70 -11.94 8.79
C ALA A 28 2.57 -12.31 7.57
N VAL A 29 2.19 -11.81 6.40
CA VAL A 29 2.87 -12.06 5.13
C VAL A 29 3.08 -10.72 4.42
N ALA A 30 4.32 -10.38 4.09
CA ALA A 30 4.66 -9.30 3.18
C ALA A 30 5.03 -9.92 1.83
N TRP A 31 4.49 -9.36 0.74
CA TRP A 31 4.63 -9.91 -0.60
C TRP A 31 5.44 -8.98 -1.50
N ASP A 32 6.39 -9.54 -2.24
CA ASP A 32 6.96 -8.85 -3.40
C ASP A 32 5.96 -8.90 -4.54
N MET A 33 5.34 -7.76 -4.86
CA MET A 33 4.41 -7.68 -5.99
C MET A 33 5.09 -8.04 -7.32
N PRO A 34 4.35 -8.40 -8.38
CA PRO A 34 4.91 -8.76 -9.67
C PRO A 34 5.98 -7.79 -10.19
N GLY A 35 7.14 -8.32 -10.59
CA GLY A 35 8.30 -7.55 -11.03
C GLY A 35 9.25 -7.12 -9.91
N TYR A 36 8.89 -7.28 -8.64
CA TYR A 36 9.73 -6.98 -7.48
C TYR A 36 10.40 -8.26 -6.96
N GLY A 37 11.61 -8.10 -6.44
CA GLY A 37 12.38 -9.22 -5.88
C GLY A 37 12.51 -10.38 -6.87
N LEU A 38 12.03 -11.55 -6.48
CA LEU A 38 11.99 -12.75 -7.32
C LEU A 38 10.60 -13.01 -7.94
N SER A 39 9.62 -12.13 -7.74
CA SER A 39 8.28 -12.29 -8.29
C SER A 39 8.28 -12.01 -9.80
N ALA A 40 7.80 -12.98 -10.59
CA ALA A 40 7.66 -12.82 -12.02
C ALA A 40 6.77 -11.60 -12.35
N PRO A 41 7.10 -10.80 -13.38
CA PRO A 41 6.25 -9.71 -13.81
C PRO A 41 4.90 -10.20 -14.35
N VAL A 42 3.96 -9.29 -14.48
CA VAL A 42 2.63 -9.54 -15.07
C VAL A 42 2.48 -8.69 -16.33
N GLU A 43 1.82 -9.23 -17.34
CA GLU A 43 1.50 -8.50 -18.57
C GLU A 43 0.00 -8.57 -18.88
N PRO A 44 -0.63 -7.42 -19.21
CA PRO A 44 -0.07 -6.08 -19.13
C PRO A 44 0.21 -5.69 -17.67
N TYR A 45 1.27 -4.89 -17.41
CA TYR A 45 1.59 -4.41 -16.08
C TYR A 45 0.62 -3.28 -15.70
N GLY A 46 -0.05 -3.43 -14.58
CA GLY A 46 -1.00 -2.44 -14.08
C GLY A 46 -1.70 -2.94 -12.82
N VAL A 47 -2.38 -2.04 -12.11
CA VAL A 47 -3.05 -2.34 -10.84
C VAL A 47 -3.97 -3.56 -10.93
N GLN A 48 -4.75 -3.67 -12.02
CA GLN A 48 -5.66 -4.81 -12.22
C GLN A 48 -4.92 -6.14 -12.40
N GLY A 49 -3.80 -6.14 -13.13
CA GLY A 49 -2.96 -7.33 -13.33
C GLY A 49 -2.33 -7.78 -12.01
N ILE A 50 -1.80 -6.84 -11.23
CA ILE A 50 -1.23 -7.10 -9.92
C ILE A 50 -2.31 -7.61 -8.94
N ALA A 51 -3.51 -7.02 -8.94
CA ALA A 51 -4.62 -7.45 -8.09
C ALA A 51 -5.04 -8.90 -8.38
N ARG A 52 -5.06 -9.32 -9.66
CA ARG A 52 -5.32 -10.73 -10.02
C ARG A 52 -4.26 -11.69 -9.47
N ARG A 53 -2.99 -11.29 -9.48
CA ARG A 53 -1.92 -12.08 -8.86
C ARG A 53 -2.03 -12.11 -7.34
N CYS A 54 -2.46 -11.00 -6.73
CA CYS A 54 -2.75 -10.95 -5.29
C CYS A 54 -3.90 -11.89 -4.92
N GLU A 55 -4.97 -11.93 -5.70
CA GLU A 55 -6.08 -12.88 -5.56
C GLU A 55 -5.57 -14.34 -5.55
N GLN A 56 -4.78 -14.72 -6.56
CA GLN A 56 -4.19 -16.06 -6.65
C GLN A 56 -3.30 -16.40 -5.45
N LEU A 57 -2.51 -15.42 -4.98
CA LEU A 57 -1.68 -15.60 -3.79
C LEU A 57 -2.53 -15.84 -2.54
N ILE A 58 -3.59 -15.05 -2.33
CA ILE A 58 -4.49 -15.21 -1.19
C ILE A 58 -5.13 -16.61 -1.22
N GLU A 59 -5.64 -17.04 -2.37
CA GLU A 59 -6.23 -18.37 -2.53
C GLU A 59 -5.23 -19.50 -2.25
N ALA A 60 -3.96 -19.33 -2.63
CA ALA A 60 -2.90 -20.29 -2.33
C ALA A 60 -2.47 -20.29 -0.85
N LEU A 61 -2.57 -19.16 -0.16
CA LEU A 61 -2.24 -19.04 1.26
C LEU A 61 -3.33 -19.56 2.19
N LEU A 62 -4.57 -19.62 1.72
CA LEU A 62 -5.72 -20.04 2.51
C LEU A 62 -5.92 -21.55 2.40
N PRO A 63 -6.22 -22.26 3.51
CA PRO A 63 -6.51 -23.70 3.45
C PRO A 63 -7.75 -23.99 2.60
N ALA A 64 -7.66 -24.97 1.70
CA ALA A 64 -8.77 -25.35 0.83
C ALA A 64 -10.04 -25.76 1.59
N GLN A 65 -9.89 -26.25 2.83
CA GLN A 65 -10.97 -26.72 3.71
C GLN A 65 -11.40 -25.67 4.76
N ALA A 66 -10.91 -24.42 4.64
CA ALA A 66 -11.25 -23.37 5.59
C ALA A 66 -12.75 -23.02 5.49
N THR A 67 -13.37 -22.74 6.64
CA THR A 67 -14.73 -22.16 6.69
C THR A 67 -14.76 -20.80 6.01
N ALA A 68 -15.92 -20.32 5.58
CA ALA A 68 -16.07 -19.02 4.91
C ALA A 68 -15.39 -17.86 5.68
N CYS A 69 -15.51 -17.84 7.03
CA CYS A 69 -14.84 -16.86 7.90
C CYS A 69 -13.31 -16.99 7.91
N ALA A 70 -12.77 -18.18 7.68
CA ALA A 70 -11.33 -18.43 7.67
C ALA A 70 -10.71 -18.27 6.26
N ARG A 71 -11.53 -17.96 5.26
CA ARG A 71 -11.12 -17.78 3.85
C ARG A 71 -10.83 -16.32 3.46
N SER A 72 -10.71 -15.43 4.42
CA SER A 72 -10.43 -14.02 4.15
C SER A 72 -9.20 -13.54 4.91
N VAL A 73 -8.54 -12.52 4.37
CA VAL A 73 -7.36 -11.90 4.95
C VAL A 73 -7.68 -10.47 5.40
N THR A 74 -6.93 -9.96 6.40
CA THR A 74 -6.75 -8.52 6.53
C THR A 74 -5.74 -8.08 5.49
N LEU A 75 -6.11 -7.14 4.65
CA LEU A 75 -5.27 -6.60 3.58
C LEU A 75 -4.76 -5.22 3.99
N ILE A 76 -3.45 -5.04 3.98
CA ILE A 76 -2.78 -3.76 4.31
C ILE A 76 -2.04 -3.31 3.07
N GLY A 77 -2.42 -2.17 2.50
CA GLY A 77 -1.78 -1.63 1.31
C GLY A 77 -1.21 -0.25 1.54
N HIS A 78 0.04 -0.04 1.12
CA HIS A 78 0.71 1.26 1.12
C HIS A 78 0.91 1.75 -0.32
N GLY A 79 0.57 3.02 -0.61
CA GLY A 79 0.77 3.62 -1.93
C GLY A 79 0.17 2.77 -3.06
N LEU A 80 1.01 2.28 -3.99
CA LEU A 80 0.60 1.34 -5.05
C LEU A 80 -0.09 0.09 -4.49
N GLY A 81 0.43 -0.46 -3.38
CA GLY A 81 -0.20 -1.59 -2.71
C GLY A 81 -1.61 -1.29 -2.19
N GLY A 82 -1.87 -0.04 -1.80
CA GLY A 82 -3.20 0.45 -1.45
C GLY A 82 -4.15 0.51 -2.65
N MET A 83 -3.65 0.90 -3.83
CA MET A 83 -4.43 0.87 -5.07
C MET A 83 -4.78 -0.57 -5.49
N VAL A 84 -3.81 -1.49 -5.37
CA VAL A 84 -4.02 -2.93 -5.61
C VAL A 84 -5.06 -3.50 -4.62
N ALA A 85 -5.00 -3.10 -3.37
CA ALA A 85 -5.95 -3.53 -2.33
C ALA A 85 -7.37 -3.03 -2.62
N GLN A 86 -7.54 -1.79 -3.08
CA GLN A 86 -8.83 -1.25 -3.53
C GLN A 86 -9.39 -2.06 -4.70
N GLU A 87 -8.59 -2.32 -5.73
CA GLU A 87 -9.01 -3.12 -6.88
C GLU A 87 -9.42 -4.53 -6.46
N LEU A 88 -8.64 -5.17 -5.57
CA LEU A 88 -8.92 -6.51 -5.11
C LEU A 88 -10.22 -6.60 -4.31
N VAL A 89 -10.43 -5.71 -3.33
CA VAL A 89 -11.62 -5.77 -2.47
C VAL A 89 -12.91 -5.50 -3.26
N MET A 90 -12.86 -4.67 -4.29
CA MET A 90 -14.01 -4.43 -5.17
C MET A 90 -14.34 -5.65 -6.04
N ARG A 91 -13.34 -6.42 -6.44
CA ARG A 91 -13.50 -7.64 -7.26
C ARG A 91 -13.86 -8.88 -6.46
N ARG A 92 -13.24 -9.04 -5.28
CA ARG A 92 -13.31 -10.21 -4.42
C ARG A 92 -13.45 -9.79 -2.95
N PRO A 93 -14.57 -9.16 -2.60
CA PRO A 93 -14.84 -8.78 -1.21
C PRO A 93 -14.86 -10.00 -0.26
N ASP A 94 -15.16 -11.18 -0.77
CA ASP A 94 -15.15 -12.45 -0.04
C ASP A 94 -13.77 -12.85 0.50
N LEU A 95 -12.70 -12.37 -0.15
CA LEU A 95 -11.31 -12.65 0.26
C LEU A 95 -10.75 -11.65 1.27
N VAL A 96 -11.44 -10.54 1.55
CA VAL A 96 -10.94 -9.48 2.42
C VAL A 96 -11.86 -9.29 3.61
N SER A 97 -11.34 -9.52 4.81
CA SER A 97 -12.10 -9.35 6.06
C SER A 97 -11.99 -7.95 6.64
N ARG A 98 -10.89 -7.25 6.38
CA ARG A 98 -10.60 -5.87 6.78
C ARG A 98 -9.61 -5.26 5.80
N LEU A 99 -9.71 -3.96 5.59
CA LEU A 99 -8.86 -3.21 4.68
C LEU A 99 -8.13 -2.10 5.44
N VAL A 100 -6.81 -2.00 5.28
CA VAL A 100 -6.01 -0.87 5.75
C VAL A 100 -5.34 -0.23 4.54
N LEU A 101 -5.61 1.05 4.31
CA LEU A 101 -5.06 1.84 3.22
C LEU A 101 -4.18 2.95 3.81
N ALA A 102 -2.88 2.87 3.57
CA ALA A 102 -1.90 3.81 4.10
C ALA A 102 -1.24 4.59 2.95
N GLY A 103 -1.21 5.92 3.05
CA GLY A 103 -0.55 6.78 2.06
C GLY A 103 -1.00 6.48 0.63
N CYS A 104 -2.29 6.26 0.39
CA CYS A 104 -2.79 5.98 -0.96
C CYS A 104 -4.02 6.82 -1.30
N VAL A 105 -4.29 6.98 -2.58
CA VAL A 105 -5.43 7.70 -3.14
C VAL A 105 -6.31 6.76 -3.95
N SER A 106 -7.50 7.21 -4.33
CA SER A 106 -8.44 6.46 -5.19
C SER A 106 -8.28 6.76 -6.69
N GLY A 107 -7.42 7.70 -7.06
CA GLY A 107 -7.19 8.13 -8.45
C GLY A 107 -7.31 9.63 -8.65
N GLU A 108 -8.25 10.31 -8.01
CA GLU A 108 -8.37 11.75 -8.12
C GLU A 108 -7.35 12.48 -7.22
N GLY A 109 -6.42 13.18 -7.85
CA GLY A 109 -5.51 14.08 -7.18
C GLY A 109 -4.38 14.49 -8.11
N ALA A 110 -4.40 15.76 -8.56
CA ALA A 110 -3.35 16.32 -9.40
C ALA A 110 -1.93 16.11 -8.82
N GLY A 111 -1.81 16.06 -7.48
CA GLY A 111 -0.53 15.86 -6.80
C GLY A 111 0.10 14.50 -7.07
N TRP A 112 -0.68 13.43 -7.01
CA TRP A 112 -0.18 12.06 -7.23
C TRP A 112 0.30 11.84 -8.68
N ALA A 113 -0.52 12.21 -9.66
CA ALA A 113 -0.15 12.08 -11.06
C ALA A 113 1.05 12.96 -11.43
N LEU A 114 1.12 14.18 -10.89
CA LEU A 114 2.25 15.08 -11.09
C LEU A 114 3.55 14.51 -10.48
N ASP A 115 3.48 13.96 -9.26
CA ASP A 115 4.65 13.33 -8.62
C ASP A 115 5.15 12.13 -9.43
N ALA A 116 4.25 11.26 -9.88
CA ALA A 116 4.61 10.13 -10.73
C ALA A 116 5.27 10.58 -12.05
N GLN A 117 4.73 11.62 -12.69
CA GLN A 117 5.31 12.20 -13.91
C GLN A 117 6.67 12.84 -13.65
N GLU A 118 6.85 13.53 -12.54
CA GLU A 118 8.15 14.10 -12.15
C GLU A 118 9.20 13.01 -11.94
N GLN A 119 8.85 11.95 -11.22
CA GLN A 119 9.73 10.81 -11.01
C GLN A 119 10.07 10.09 -12.33
N LEU A 120 9.09 9.91 -13.22
CA LEU A 120 9.32 9.38 -14.56
C LEU A 120 10.27 10.28 -15.37
N GLY A 121 10.13 11.60 -15.25
CA GLY A 121 11.05 12.57 -15.86
C GLY A 121 12.48 12.44 -15.35
N ARG A 122 12.66 12.27 -14.03
CA ARG A 122 13.96 12.05 -13.39
C ARG A 122 14.64 10.75 -13.85
N MET A 123 13.88 9.70 -14.12
CA MET A 123 14.41 8.45 -14.66
C MET A 123 14.92 8.56 -16.10
N GLY A 124 14.60 9.65 -16.81
CA GLY A 124 15.00 9.86 -18.18
C GLY A 124 14.30 8.91 -19.18
N ARG A 125 14.77 8.94 -20.43
CA ARG A 125 14.16 8.15 -21.53
C ARG A 125 14.58 6.68 -21.55
N SER A 126 15.72 6.34 -20.93
CA SER A 126 16.21 4.96 -20.87
C SER A 126 15.86 4.33 -19.52
N PRO A 127 14.92 3.39 -19.45
CA PRO A 127 14.55 2.74 -18.20
C PRO A 127 15.71 2.00 -17.54
N SER A 128 16.59 1.38 -18.35
CA SER A 128 17.74 0.61 -17.86
C SER A 128 18.92 1.48 -17.43
N GLY A 129 18.89 2.79 -17.72
CA GLY A 129 19.94 3.73 -17.38
C GLY A 129 19.67 4.56 -16.11
N ALA A 130 18.52 4.37 -15.47
CA ALA A 130 18.22 5.10 -14.24
C ALA A 130 19.07 4.59 -13.08
N ASP A 131 19.75 5.51 -12.39
CA ASP A 131 20.47 5.22 -11.15
C ASP A 131 19.48 5.17 -9.99
N MET A 132 19.11 3.97 -9.58
CA MET A 132 18.15 3.76 -8.49
C MET A 132 18.69 4.16 -7.12
N GLN A 133 20.01 4.19 -6.94
CA GLN A 133 20.61 4.76 -5.73
C GLN A 133 20.39 6.28 -5.69
N HIS A 134 20.64 6.98 -6.80
CA HIS A 134 20.36 8.40 -6.91
C HIS A 134 18.86 8.71 -6.75
N MET A 135 17.98 7.87 -7.33
CA MET A 135 16.53 7.98 -7.11
C MET A 135 16.16 7.84 -5.64
N ALA A 136 16.70 6.83 -4.95
CA ALA A 136 16.46 6.62 -3.52
C ALA A 136 16.93 7.81 -2.66
N ASP A 137 18.09 8.37 -2.99
CA ASP A 137 18.69 9.51 -2.28
C ASP A 137 17.92 10.82 -2.49
N THR A 138 17.13 10.90 -3.56
CA THR A 138 16.35 12.10 -3.91
C THR A 138 14.89 11.97 -3.51
N VAL A 139 14.27 10.81 -3.84
CA VAL A 139 12.81 10.60 -3.66
C VAL A 139 12.45 10.34 -2.20
N VAL A 140 13.20 9.47 -1.52
CA VAL A 140 12.83 9.09 -0.14
C VAL A 140 12.87 10.28 0.82
N PRO A 141 13.90 11.15 0.83
CA PRO A 141 13.91 12.34 1.70
C PRO A 141 12.76 13.32 1.42
N ALA A 142 12.26 13.37 0.18
CA ALA A 142 11.13 14.22 -0.19
C ALA A 142 9.76 13.67 0.29
N GLN A 143 9.71 12.39 0.67
CA GLN A 143 8.50 11.70 1.09
C GLN A 143 8.30 11.64 2.60
N VAL A 144 9.33 11.92 3.39
CA VAL A 144 9.29 11.74 4.85
C VAL A 144 8.99 13.04 5.59
N GLY A 145 8.39 12.90 6.75
CA GLY A 145 8.11 14.01 7.66
C GLY A 145 9.25 14.29 8.63
N PRO A 146 9.18 15.41 9.38
CA PRO A 146 10.24 15.82 10.30
C PRO A 146 10.44 14.89 11.51
N LEU A 147 9.47 14.06 11.83
CA LEU A 147 9.55 13.10 12.95
C LEU A 147 9.85 11.66 12.48
N ALA A 148 10.25 11.49 11.22
CA ALA A 148 10.54 10.18 10.67
C ALA A 148 11.70 9.48 11.40
N LEU A 149 11.51 8.20 11.73
CA LEU A 149 12.54 7.34 12.32
C LEU A 149 13.68 7.12 11.30
N ALA A 150 14.90 7.43 11.70
CA ALA A 150 16.08 7.39 10.81
C ALA A 150 16.32 6.00 10.21
N GLU A 151 16.11 4.93 10.99
CA GLU A 151 16.23 3.53 10.57
C GLU A 151 15.19 3.17 9.52
N GLY A 152 13.96 3.68 9.67
CA GLY A 152 12.89 3.49 8.69
C GLY A 152 13.20 4.19 7.36
N VAL A 153 13.73 5.41 7.42
CA VAL A 153 14.21 6.15 6.24
C VAL A 153 15.35 5.42 5.54
N ALA A 154 16.32 4.90 6.31
CA ALA A 154 17.43 4.11 5.77
C ALA A 154 16.93 2.83 5.09
N LEU A 155 15.96 2.13 5.69
CA LEU A 155 15.34 0.94 5.11
C LEU A 155 14.59 1.26 3.81
N ALA A 156 13.83 2.37 3.78
CA ALA A 156 13.15 2.83 2.56
C ALA A 156 14.13 3.09 1.41
N ARG A 157 15.24 3.80 1.69
CA ARG A 157 16.31 4.06 0.71
C ARG A 157 16.94 2.76 0.21
N HIS A 158 17.24 1.83 1.12
CA HIS A 158 17.79 0.53 0.76
C HIS A 158 16.84 -0.28 -0.14
N CYS A 159 15.55 -0.32 0.18
CA CYS A 159 14.55 -0.98 -0.66
C CYS A 159 14.50 -0.37 -2.06
N MET A 160 14.41 0.95 -2.14
CA MET A 160 14.29 1.65 -3.42
C MET A 160 15.55 1.53 -4.29
N ALA A 161 16.73 1.63 -3.69
CA ALA A 161 18.01 1.49 -4.39
C ALA A 161 18.19 0.10 -5.03
N GLY A 162 17.58 -0.94 -4.45
CA GLY A 162 17.64 -2.31 -4.96
C GLY A 162 16.63 -2.65 -6.04
N LEU A 163 15.79 -1.69 -6.48
CA LEU A 163 14.74 -1.98 -7.47
C LEU A 163 15.28 -2.05 -8.90
N SER A 164 14.59 -2.83 -9.74
CA SER A 164 14.76 -2.71 -11.20
C SER A 164 14.19 -1.36 -11.68
N PRO A 165 14.97 -0.55 -12.41
CA PRO A 165 14.46 0.69 -12.99
C PRO A 165 13.24 0.47 -13.90
N VAL A 166 13.20 -0.66 -14.61
CA VAL A 166 12.06 -1.03 -15.47
C VAL A 166 10.81 -1.25 -14.63
N THR A 167 10.91 -2.04 -13.56
CA THR A 167 9.80 -2.30 -12.66
C THR A 167 9.29 -1.03 -12.01
N TYR A 168 10.20 -0.17 -11.52
CA TYR A 168 9.83 1.10 -10.90
C TYR A 168 9.09 2.02 -11.87
N ARG A 169 9.55 2.13 -13.12
CA ARG A 169 8.86 2.89 -14.18
C ARG A 169 7.46 2.36 -14.43
N LEU A 170 7.30 1.05 -14.58
CA LEU A 170 5.99 0.42 -14.80
C LEU A 170 5.05 0.66 -13.61
N ALA A 171 5.58 0.60 -12.39
CA ALA A 171 4.81 0.88 -11.18
C ALA A 171 4.30 2.33 -11.13
N LEU A 172 5.15 3.31 -11.48
CA LEU A 172 4.74 4.72 -11.57
C LEU A 172 3.67 4.95 -12.64
N GLN A 173 3.78 4.28 -13.80
CA GLN A 173 2.76 4.34 -14.85
C GLN A 173 1.43 3.73 -14.36
N ALA A 174 1.49 2.55 -13.73
CA ALA A 174 0.30 1.90 -13.18
C ALA A 174 -0.42 2.76 -12.12
N GLN A 175 0.34 3.54 -11.33
CA GLN A 175 -0.21 4.49 -10.38
C GLN A 175 -0.87 5.68 -11.09
N ALA A 176 -0.21 6.24 -12.11
CA ALA A 176 -0.72 7.39 -12.87
C ALA A 176 -2.05 7.06 -13.59
N ASP A 177 -2.22 5.82 -14.02
CA ASP A 177 -3.40 5.34 -14.75
C ASP A 177 -4.55 4.87 -13.83
N PHE A 178 -4.31 4.87 -12.51
CA PHE A 178 -5.30 4.35 -11.55
C PHE A 178 -6.36 5.37 -11.22
N ASP A 179 -7.64 5.00 -11.42
CA ASP A 179 -8.81 5.72 -10.90
C ASP A 179 -9.93 4.74 -10.53
N ARG A 180 -10.33 4.79 -9.27
CA ARG A 180 -11.47 4.05 -8.70
C ARG A 180 -12.37 4.94 -7.84
N THR A 181 -12.24 6.24 -7.97
CA THR A 181 -12.98 7.22 -7.15
C THR A 181 -14.49 6.98 -7.21
N ALA A 182 -15.04 6.76 -8.40
CA ALA A 182 -16.47 6.50 -8.58
C ALA A 182 -16.94 5.14 -7.99
N ALA A 183 -16.01 4.23 -7.68
CA ALA A 183 -16.32 2.89 -7.20
C ALA A 183 -16.04 2.69 -5.69
N LEU A 184 -15.59 3.71 -4.97
CA LEU A 184 -15.27 3.62 -3.54
C LEU A 184 -16.45 3.17 -2.69
N SER A 185 -17.67 3.54 -3.05
CA SER A 185 -18.89 3.11 -2.36
C SER A 185 -19.15 1.60 -2.44
N ASN A 186 -18.45 0.87 -3.30
CA ASN A 186 -18.52 -0.59 -3.38
C ASN A 186 -17.59 -1.28 -2.37
N ILE A 187 -16.83 -0.54 -1.57
CA ILE A 187 -16.02 -1.09 -0.49
C ILE A 187 -16.90 -1.18 0.77
N HIS A 188 -17.32 -2.40 1.12
CA HIS A 188 -18.22 -2.67 2.25
C HIS A 188 -17.53 -3.35 3.44
N VAL A 189 -16.23 -3.63 3.33
CA VAL A 189 -15.47 -4.21 4.44
C VAL A 189 -15.01 -3.13 5.41
N PRO A 190 -14.87 -3.42 6.72
CA PRO A 190 -14.31 -2.47 7.67
C PRO A 190 -12.98 -1.94 7.15
N THR A 191 -12.86 -0.60 7.05
CA THR A 191 -11.72 0.05 6.41
C THR A 191 -11.08 1.08 7.33
N LEU A 192 -9.74 1.01 7.46
CA LEU A 192 -8.91 2.01 8.13
C LEU A 192 -8.07 2.75 7.08
N LEU A 193 -8.17 4.07 7.07
CA LEU A 193 -7.39 4.96 6.20
C LEU A 193 -6.34 5.68 7.04
N LEU A 194 -5.07 5.61 6.62
CA LEU A 194 -3.94 6.23 7.33
C LEU A 194 -3.19 7.19 6.41
N THR A 195 -2.85 8.36 6.91
CA THR A 195 -1.98 9.32 6.22
C THR A 195 -1.05 10.01 7.20
N GLY A 196 0.06 10.53 6.72
CA GLY A 196 0.92 11.42 7.48
C GLY A 196 0.52 12.89 7.30
N GLU A 197 0.76 13.71 8.30
CA GLU A 197 0.51 15.16 8.23
C GLU A 197 1.30 15.84 7.09
N HIS A 198 2.51 15.33 6.81
CA HIS A 198 3.39 15.81 5.75
C HIS A 198 3.33 14.99 4.46
N ASP A 199 2.35 14.08 4.33
CA ASP A 199 2.18 13.30 3.10
C ASP A 199 1.65 14.18 1.96
N ARG A 200 2.54 14.47 1.00
CA ARG A 200 2.22 15.27 -0.19
C ARG A 200 1.65 14.43 -1.33
N MET A 201 1.91 13.12 -1.30
CA MET A 201 1.45 12.19 -2.34
C MET A 201 0.01 11.76 -2.10
N ALA A 202 -0.33 11.45 -0.85
CA ALA A 202 -1.69 11.12 -0.42
C ALA A 202 -2.11 12.09 0.71
N PRO A 203 -2.35 13.37 0.39
CA PRO A 203 -2.68 14.39 1.38
C PRO A 203 -3.99 14.07 2.09
N TRP A 204 -4.10 14.55 3.33
CA TRP A 204 -5.26 14.28 4.18
C TRP A 204 -6.61 14.58 3.49
N THR A 205 -6.66 15.59 2.63
CA THR A 205 -7.86 15.94 1.86
C THR A 205 -8.33 14.84 0.91
N SER A 206 -7.39 14.06 0.36
CA SER A 206 -7.70 12.88 -0.45
C SER A 206 -8.22 11.74 0.41
N ILE A 207 -7.60 11.53 1.58
CA ILE A 207 -8.05 10.51 2.55
C ILE A 207 -9.44 10.83 3.09
N GLU A 208 -9.70 12.09 3.45
CA GLU A 208 -11.02 12.54 3.90
C GLU A 208 -12.09 12.31 2.81
N ARG A 209 -11.75 12.58 1.55
CA ARG A 209 -12.65 12.30 0.42
C ARG A 209 -12.96 10.81 0.30
N MET A 210 -11.93 9.95 0.39
CA MET A 210 -12.14 8.51 0.39
C MET A 210 -13.03 8.07 1.55
N ALA A 211 -12.80 8.60 2.76
CA ALA A 211 -13.58 8.29 3.94
C ALA A 211 -15.06 8.65 3.80
N ARG A 212 -15.39 9.72 3.09
CA ARG A 212 -16.79 10.10 2.81
C ARG A 212 -17.51 9.13 1.88
N HIS A 213 -16.78 8.38 1.04
CA HIS A 213 -17.35 7.45 0.07
C HIS A 213 -17.29 5.99 0.53
N ILE A 214 -16.41 5.65 1.47
CA ILE A 214 -16.31 4.30 2.05
C ILE A 214 -17.08 4.29 3.36
N GLU A 215 -18.31 3.77 3.34
CA GLU A 215 -19.19 3.76 4.50
C GLU A 215 -18.57 3.04 5.69
N GLY A 216 -18.66 3.65 6.88
CA GLY A 216 -18.12 3.09 8.11
C GLY A 216 -16.60 3.05 8.18
N SER A 217 -15.89 3.71 7.27
CA SER A 217 -14.44 3.81 7.34
C SER A 217 -13.99 4.72 8.50
N ARG A 218 -12.89 4.33 9.13
CA ARG A 218 -12.14 5.17 10.09
C ARG A 218 -10.92 5.75 9.38
N TRP A 219 -10.58 7.00 9.66
CA TRP A 219 -9.36 7.59 9.16
C TRP A 219 -8.55 8.25 10.28
N VAL A 220 -7.22 8.20 10.16
CA VAL A 220 -6.29 8.78 11.13
C VAL A 220 -5.14 9.45 10.39
N GLN A 221 -4.77 10.66 10.86
CA GLN A 221 -3.59 11.38 10.43
C GLN A 221 -2.51 11.28 11.49
N LEU A 222 -1.30 10.87 11.09
CA LEU A 222 -0.12 10.75 11.97
C LEU A 222 0.64 12.08 11.98
N PRO A 223 0.76 12.77 13.12
CA PRO A 223 1.42 14.07 13.21
C PRO A 223 2.93 13.95 12.96
N GLY A 224 3.48 14.92 12.24
CA GLY A 224 4.92 15.00 11.95
C GLY A 224 5.47 13.93 10.99
N ILE A 225 4.60 13.07 10.42
CA ILE A 225 4.95 11.93 9.57
C ILE A 225 4.59 12.24 8.12
N GLY A 226 5.38 11.71 7.18
CA GLY A 226 5.16 11.85 5.74
C GLY A 226 4.43 10.65 5.13
N HIS A 227 4.89 10.26 3.93
CA HIS A 227 4.26 9.24 3.10
C HIS A 227 4.51 7.80 3.58
N LEU A 228 5.65 7.54 4.22
CA LEU A 228 6.09 6.19 4.57
C LEU A 228 5.72 5.83 6.02
N GLN A 229 4.43 6.00 6.40
CA GLN A 229 3.94 5.93 7.78
C GLN A 229 4.41 4.68 8.54
N HIS A 230 4.41 3.51 7.89
CA HIS A 230 4.82 2.22 8.47
C HIS A 230 6.33 2.11 8.74
N LEU A 231 7.14 2.96 8.12
CA LEU A 231 8.59 3.04 8.32
C LEU A 231 8.98 4.24 9.17
N GLU A 232 8.30 5.37 8.99
CA GLU A 232 8.59 6.61 9.73
C GLU A 232 8.17 6.53 11.20
N ALA A 233 7.03 5.90 11.48
CA ALA A 233 6.49 5.76 12.84
C ALA A 233 5.90 4.35 13.05
N PRO A 234 6.72 3.28 13.00
CA PRO A 234 6.24 1.90 13.03
C PRO A 234 5.38 1.59 14.26
N ASP A 235 5.77 2.07 15.44
CA ASP A 235 5.03 1.81 16.68
C ASP A 235 3.62 2.42 16.65
N ALA A 236 3.49 3.67 16.18
CA ALA A 236 2.21 4.35 16.08
C ALA A 236 1.33 3.71 14.98
N PHE A 237 1.92 3.39 13.83
CA PHE A 237 1.26 2.69 12.75
C PHE A 237 0.72 1.33 13.20
N ASP A 238 1.56 0.53 13.84
CA ASP A 238 1.20 -0.81 14.30
C ASP A 238 0.15 -0.78 15.42
N ALA A 239 0.23 0.19 16.33
CA ALA A 239 -0.78 0.38 17.37
C ALA A 239 -2.17 0.63 16.77
N LEU A 240 -2.27 1.53 15.77
CA LEU A 240 -3.52 1.85 15.09
C LEU A 240 -4.09 0.64 14.34
N VAL A 241 -3.23 -0.09 13.62
CA VAL A 241 -3.65 -1.31 12.91
C VAL A 241 -4.13 -2.38 13.89
N LEU A 242 -3.38 -2.65 14.96
CA LEU A 242 -3.74 -3.66 15.96
C LEU A 242 -5.00 -3.28 16.74
N GLU A 243 -5.22 -2.00 17.03
CA GLU A 243 -6.47 -1.49 17.61
C GLU A 243 -7.64 -1.77 16.68
N PHE A 244 -7.54 -1.36 15.42
CA PHE A 244 -8.56 -1.59 14.40
C PHE A 244 -8.89 -3.09 14.22
N LEU A 245 -7.92 -3.98 14.34
CA LEU A 245 -8.14 -5.43 14.25
C LEU A 245 -8.97 -5.99 15.41
N ARG A 246 -8.94 -5.34 16.58
CA ARG A 246 -9.71 -5.76 17.77
C ARG A 246 -11.15 -5.26 17.76
N GLU A 247 -11.47 -4.27 16.94
CA GLU A 247 -12.84 -3.78 16.82
C GLU A 247 -13.78 -4.89 16.36
N PRO A 248 -15.02 -4.94 16.88
CA PRO A 248 -16.02 -5.89 16.39
C PRO A 248 -16.24 -5.72 14.87
N ARG A 249 -16.44 -6.82 14.15
CA ARG A 249 -16.88 -6.75 12.75
C ARG A 249 -18.34 -6.30 12.76
N THR A 250 -18.60 -5.03 12.50
CA THR A 250 -19.97 -4.59 12.20
C THR A 250 -20.30 -5.08 10.80
N HIS A 251 -20.98 -6.24 10.72
CA HIS A 251 -21.64 -6.64 9.48
C HIS A 251 -22.87 -5.74 9.33
N HIS A 252 -22.83 -4.78 8.41
CA HIS A 252 -24.06 -4.22 7.88
C HIS A 252 -24.69 -5.35 7.03
N LEU A 253 -25.65 -6.06 7.64
CA LEU A 253 -26.52 -6.97 6.91
C LEU A 253 -27.42 -6.11 6.03
N HIS A 254 -27.19 -6.17 4.72
CA HIS A 254 -28.12 -5.72 3.71
C HIS A 254 -28.79 -6.93 3.06
#